data_085d30f5cb66ebef1a12cbfcb8b952f2
#
_entry.id   085d30f5cb66ebef1a12cbfcb8b952f2
#
_cell.length_a   1.000
_cell.length_b   1.000
_cell.length_c   1.000
_cell.angle_alpha   90.00
_cell.angle_beta   90.00
_cell.angle_gamma   90.00
#
_symmetry.space_group_name_H-M   'P 1'
#
loop_
_entity.id
_entity.type
_entity.pdbx_description
1 polymer ?
#
loop_
_entity_poly.entity_id
_entity_poly.type
_entity_poly.pdbx_seq_one_letter_code
_entity_poly.pdbx_strand_id
1 'polypeptide(L)' 'LDEHNMLHKANVIASFFASYPHDEAVAGIANHLRLYWVPRMRAQIIEYVQVHGGEGLHELVPDAVALLEAPVIRT' A
#
# COMPACT_ATOMS: atom_id res chain seq x y z
N LEU A 1 -1.42 -13.34 5.16
CA LEU A 1 -2.54 -12.41 5.30
C LEU A 1 -3.47 -12.54 4.11
N ASP A 2 -4.77 -12.68 4.33
CA ASP A 2 -5.67 -12.79 3.21
C ASP A 2 -5.87 -11.42 2.52
N GLU A 3 -6.36 -11.48 1.29
CA GLU A 3 -6.51 -10.29 0.46
C GLU A 3 -7.43 -9.25 1.11
N HIS A 4 -8.55 -9.70 1.67
CA HIS A 4 -9.52 -8.79 2.29
C HIS A 4 -8.89 -8.01 3.45
N ASN A 5 -8.15 -8.67 4.30
CA ASN A 5 -7.48 -8.03 5.42
C ASN A 5 -6.37 -7.09 4.94
N MET A 6 -5.65 -7.48 3.89
CA MET A 6 -4.62 -6.62 3.30
C MET A 6 -5.24 -5.30 2.81
N LEU A 7 -6.33 -5.41 2.05
CA LEU A 7 -7.02 -4.21 1.52
C LEU A 7 -7.53 -3.34 2.66
N HIS A 8 -8.12 -3.95 3.68
CA HIS A 8 -8.64 -3.21 4.83
C HIS A 8 -7.54 -2.44 5.56
N LYS A 9 -6.40 -3.10 5.81
CA LYS A 9 -5.28 -2.45 6.49
C LYS A 9 -4.72 -1.30 5.68
N ALA A 10 -4.59 -1.47 4.37
CA ALA A 10 -4.11 -0.40 3.50
C ALA A 10 -5.07 0.79 3.50
N ASN A 11 -6.37 0.52 3.46
CA ASN A 11 -7.39 1.57 3.47
C ASN A 11 -7.42 2.34 4.78
N VAL A 12 -7.22 1.67 5.90
CA VAL A 12 -7.13 2.35 7.21
C VAL A 12 -5.96 3.31 7.23
N ILE A 13 -4.80 2.87 6.74
CA ILE A 13 -3.61 3.73 6.66
C ILE A 13 -3.90 4.94 5.77
N ALA A 14 -4.50 4.71 4.60
CA ALA A 14 -4.81 5.79 3.67
C ALA A 14 -5.77 6.80 4.27
N SER A 15 -6.79 6.34 5.00
CA SER A 15 -7.75 7.26 5.62
C SER A 15 -7.10 8.13 6.69
N PHE A 16 -6.08 7.61 7.37
CA PHE A 16 -5.32 8.39 8.34
C PHE A 16 -4.59 9.56 7.69
N PHE A 17 -4.08 9.36 6.48
CA PHE A 17 -3.34 10.39 5.76
C PHE A 17 -4.20 11.24 4.82
N ALA A 18 -5.47 10.92 4.68
CA ALA A 18 -6.33 11.53 3.65
C ALA A 18 -6.51 13.06 3.81
N SER A 19 -6.33 13.59 5.02
CA SER A 19 -6.45 15.02 5.28
C SER A 19 -5.22 15.82 4.92
N TYR A 20 -4.12 15.16 4.60
CA TYR A 20 -2.88 15.82 4.24
C TYR A 20 -2.90 16.19 2.75
N PRO A 21 -2.07 17.15 2.31
CA PRO A 21 -1.90 17.40 0.88
C PRO A 21 -1.52 16.11 0.14
N HIS A 22 -1.97 15.98 -1.10
CA HIS A 22 -1.85 14.74 -1.87
C HIS A 22 -0.46 14.13 -1.81
N ASP A 23 0.57 14.90 -2.15
CA ASP A 23 1.93 14.35 -2.20
C ASP A 23 2.44 13.91 -0.84
N GLU A 24 2.08 14.66 0.21
CA GLU A 24 2.45 14.28 1.58
C GLU A 24 1.70 13.03 2.02
N ALA A 25 0.42 12.91 1.66
CA ALA A 25 -0.38 11.74 1.99
C ALA A 25 0.20 10.49 1.32
N VAL A 26 0.49 10.58 0.03
CA VAL A 26 1.06 9.46 -0.74
C VAL A 26 2.41 9.03 -0.17
N ALA A 27 3.29 9.99 0.10
CA ALA A 27 4.59 9.69 0.69
C ALA A 27 4.48 9.09 2.09
N GLY A 28 3.53 9.59 2.89
CA GLY A 28 3.29 9.07 4.24
C GLY A 28 2.80 7.64 4.23
N ILE A 29 1.87 7.31 3.35
CA ILE A 29 1.37 5.95 3.19
C ILE A 29 2.51 5.01 2.77
N ALA A 30 3.26 5.40 1.73
CA ALA A 30 4.37 4.59 1.23
C ALA A 30 5.41 4.34 2.32
N ASN A 31 5.76 5.38 3.08
CA ASN A 31 6.71 5.25 4.17
C ASN A 31 6.20 4.32 5.27
N HIS A 32 4.92 4.42 5.60
CA HIS A 32 4.30 3.54 6.60
C HIS A 32 4.39 2.06 6.15
N LEU A 33 4.06 1.79 4.91
CA LEU A 33 4.15 0.43 4.38
C LEU A 33 5.58 -0.08 4.39
N ARG A 34 6.53 0.79 4.03
CA ARG A 34 7.95 0.43 3.99
C ARG A 34 8.50 0.11 5.37
N LEU A 35 8.07 0.84 6.39
CA LEU A 35 8.58 0.68 7.75
C LEU A 35 7.90 -0.44 8.54
N TYR A 36 6.61 -0.64 8.32
CA TYR A 36 5.83 -1.49 9.21
C TYR A 36 5.30 -2.77 8.57
N TRP A 37 5.16 -2.81 7.26
CA TRP A 37 4.71 -4.04 6.59
C TRP A 37 5.90 -4.93 6.30
N VAL A 38 5.76 -6.21 6.61
CA VAL A 38 6.79 -7.18 6.27
C VAL A 38 6.88 -7.35 4.75
N PRO A 39 8.05 -7.79 4.23
CA PRO A 39 8.28 -7.86 2.79
C PRO A 39 7.21 -8.62 2.02
N ARG A 40 6.70 -9.73 2.54
CA ARG A 40 5.66 -10.50 1.86
C ARG A 40 4.36 -9.72 1.71
N MET A 41 4.00 -8.93 2.70
CA MET A 41 2.81 -8.08 2.61
C MET A 41 2.99 -6.97 1.58
N ARG A 42 4.18 -6.37 1.55
CA ARG A 42 4.48 -5.35 0.53
C ARG A 42 4.42 -5.94 -0.87
N ALA A 43 5.00 -7.11 -1.06
CA ALA A 43 4.95 -7.81 -2.35
C ALA A 43 3.49 -8.11 -2.75
N GLN A 44 2.68 -8.50 -1.78
CA GLN A 44 1.27 -8.83 -2.04
C GLN A 44 0.49 -7.62 -2.53
N ILE A 45 0.65 -6.45 -1.90
CA ILE A 45 -0.10 -5.27 -2.32
C ILE A 45 0.43 -4.72 -3.65
N ILE A 46 1.72 -4.81 -3.89
CA ILE A 46 2.31 -4.42 -5.17
C ILE A 46 1.70 -5.28 -6.30
N GLU A 47 1.67 -6.58 -6.11
CA GLU A 47 1.07 -7.49 -7.08
C GLU A 47 -0.42 -7.22 -7.27
N TYR A 48 -1.13 -6.98 -6.18
CA TYR A 48 -2.55 -6.68 -6.25
C TYR A 48 -2.84 -5.46 -7.12
N VAL A 49 -2.06 -4.40 -6.93
CA VAL A 49 -2.23 -3.18 -7.72
C VAL A 49 -1.88 -3.42 -9.19
N GLN A 50 -0.86 -4.24 -9.47
CA GLN A 50 -0.49 -4.58 -10.85
C GLN A 50 -1.58 -5.36 -11.57
N VAL A 51 -2.26 -6.27 -10.87
CA VAL A 51 -3.26 -7.15 -11.46
C VAL A 51 -4.65 -6.52 -11.47
N HIS A 52 -5.03 -5.88 -10.38
CA HIS A 52 -6.39 -5.39 -10.15
C HIS A 52 -6.49 -3.86 -10.13
N GLY A 53 -5.39 -3.16 -10.29
CA GLY A 53 -5.37 -1.69 -10.18
C GLY A 53 -5.73 -1.25 -8.77
N GLY A 54 -6.62 -0.31 -8.67
CA GLY A 54 -7.04 0.22 -7.37
C GLY A 54 -8.32 -0.37 -6.82
N GLU A 55 -8.79 -1.49 -7.36
CA GLU A 55 -10.06 -2.07 -6.98
C GLU A 55 -10.11 -2.37 -5.48
N GLY A 56 -11.10 -1.82 -4.79
CA GLY A 56 -11.27 -2.01 -3.36
C GLY A 56 -10.31 -1.22 -2.48
N LEU A 57 -9.42 -0.42 -3.08
CA LEU A 57 -8.46 0.40 -2.35
C LEU A 57 -8.85 1.87 -2.37
N HIS A 58 -8.52 2.57 -1.28
CA HIS A 58 -8.62 4.02 -1.24
C HIS A 58 -7.78 4.60 -2.39
N GLU A 59 -8.26 5.69 -2.99
CA GLU A 59 -7.64 6.27 -4.19
C GLU A 59 -6.16 6.65 -4.02
N LEU A 60 -5.71 6.92 -2.80
CA LEU A 60 -4.32 7.26 -2.53
C LEU A 60 -3.39 6.05 -2.52
N VAL A 61 -3.93 4.84 -2.35
CA VAL A 61 -3.09 3.65 -2.16
C VAL A 61 -2.32 3.26 -3.41
N PRO A 62 -2.93 3.22 -4.61
CA PRO A 62 -2.15 2.85 -5.81
C PRO A 62 -0.97 3.79 -6.05
N ASP A 63 -1.14 5.09 -5.82
CA ASP A 63 -0.04 6.05 -5.98
C ASP A 63 1.07 5.80 -4.96
N ALA A 64 0.69 5.49 -3.71
CA ALA A 64 1.66 5.17 -2.68
C ALA A 64 2.41 3.87 -2.99
N VAL A 65 1.70 2.85 -3.46
CA VAL A 65 2.30 1.57 -3.83
C VAL A 65 3.29 1.74 -4.99
N ALA A 66 3.01 2.67 -5.90
CA ALA A 66 3.91 2.95 -7.01
C ALA A 66 5.28 3.46 -6.55
N LEU A 67 5.38 4.00 -5.33
CA LEU A 67 6.64 4.46 -4.76
C LEU A 67 7.43 3.33 -4.09
N LEU A 68 6.83 2.17 -3.92
CA LEU A 68 7.50 1.03 -3.29
C LEU A 68 8.30 0.24 -4.31
N GLU A 69 9.48 -0.23 -3.88
CA GLU A 69 10.23 -1.21 -4.65
C GLU A 69 9.77 -2.60 -4.26
N ALA A 70 9.64 -3.48 -5.25
CA ALA A 70 9.29 -4.86 -4.98
C ALA A 70 10.41 -5.50 -4.15
N PRO A 71 10.09 -6.05 -2.96
CA PRO A 71 11.13 -6.64 -2.12
C PRO A 71 11.66 -7.93 -2.74
N VAL A 72 12.94 -8.20 -2.50
CA VAL A 72 13.54 -9.49 -2.87
C VAL A 72 13.16 -10.47 -1.77
N ILE A 73 12.31 -11.43 -2.11
CA ILE A 73 11.88 -12.46 -1.18
C ILE A 73 12.62 -13.75 -1.53
N ARG A 74 13.39 -14.23 -0.56
CA ARG A 74 14.12 -15.48 -0.74
C ARG A 74 13.34 -16.61 -0.10
N THR A 75 13.20 -17.69 -0.80
CA THR A 75 12.55 -18.90 -0.30
C THR A 75 13.59 -19.91 0.16
#